data_2fb924abfb9793f5b39157cc068ed7ab
#
_entry.id   2fb924abfb9793f5b39157cc068ed7ab
#
_cell.length_a   1.000
_cell.length_b   1.000
_cell.length_c   1.000
_cell.angle_alpha   90.00
_cell.angle_beta   90.00
_cell.angle_gamma   90.00
#
_symmetry.space_group_name_H-M   'P 1'
#
loop_
_entity.id
_entity.type
_entity.pdbx_description
1 polymer ?
#
loop_
_entity_poly.entity_id
_entity_poly.type
_entity_poly.pdbx_seq_one_letter_code
_entity_poly.pdbx_strand_id
1 'polypeptide(L)'
;LVTDLLIAEIYFTALFIPFDSATKCRYGRVTALLCLSLILPVMIAGRRNVREPITTHYRIVLPDEKPSDSVRIALVTDIHLGNLFGEEDLARMEEMIEQASPDYVFIGGDLIDRNLSEVDTITAAYHFARMRERTPGLYFVLGNHEYYGDLDENIQWISSLGTLLRDSVVRLRPDLYLIGRDYYRARDQDIVPLSNLVDQVPDGATTILLQHRPREHWESDPAVGGIDLTLTGHTHAGQIFPMQIFQPLLFSHNYGCHSSGDGTLIISSGYGASTSRLRIGSCSEIVIIDLLLK
;
A
#
# COMPACT_ATOMS: atom_id res chain seq x y z
N LEU A 1 12.19 3.27 18.64
CA LEU A 1 13.31 2.29 18.51
C LEU A 1 14.57 2.91 17.91
N VAL A 2 14.51 3.57 16.73
CA VAL A 2 15.69 4.23 16.11
C VAL A 2 16.16 5.44 16.94
N THR A 3 15.22 6.24 17.44
CA THR A 3 15.50 7.35 18.37
C THR A 3 16.11 6.86 19.68
N ASP A 4 15.62 5.75 20.19
CA ASP A 4 16.13 5.18 21.45
C ASP A 4 17.53 4.59 21.28
N LEU A 5 17.80 3.95 20.12
CA LEU A 5 19.13 3.45 19.76
C LEU A 5 20.14 4.59 19.56
N LEU A 6 19.78 5.65 18.85
CA LEU A 6 20.63 6.84 18.69
C LEU A 6 20.89 7.55 20.01
N ILE A 7 19.87 7.71 20.85
CA ILE A 7 20.02 8.27 22.20
C ILE A 7 20.92 7.36 23.05
N ALA A 8 20.78 6.04 22.97
CA ALA A 8 21.61 5.09 23.68
C ALA A 8 23.07 5.13 23.19
N GLU A 9 23.34 5.20 21.90
CA GLU A 9 24.70 5.36 21.35
C GLU A 9 25.35 6.67 21.77
N ILE A 10 24.60 7.76 21.80
CA ILE A 10 25.07 9.07 22.26
C ILE A 10 25.41 9.04 23.73
N TYR A 11 24.55 8.43 24.54
CA TYR A 11 24.83 8.23 25.99
C TYR A 11 26.03 7.32 26.19
N PHE A 12 26.14 6.24 25.46
CA PHE A 12 27.25 5.29 25.53
C PHE A 12 28.57 5.96 25.13
N THR A 13 28.59 6.72 24.04
CA THR A 13 29.79 7.46 23.60
C THR A 13 30.21 8.55 24.60
N ALA A 14 29.24 9.27 25.18
CA ALA A 14 29.49 10.30 26.18
C ALA A 14 30.01 9.73 27.49
N LEU A 15 29.67 8.49 27.86
CA LEU A 15 30.14 7.80 29.06
C LEU A 15 31.61 7.35 28.97
N PHE A 16 32.10 7.03 27.76
CA PHE A 16 33.45 6.47 27.56
C PHE A 16 34.54 7.50 27.21
N ILE A 17 34.19 8.78 27.03
CA ILE A 17 35.18 9.84 26.79
C ILE A 17 35.82 10.23 28.13
N PRO A 18 37.16 10.14 28.27
CA PRO A 18 37.85 10.42 29.54
C PRO A 18 38.03 11.93 29.76
N PHE A 19 36.94 12.67 29.96
CA PHE A 19 36.94 14.10 30.30
C PHE A 19 36.52 14.33 31.76
N ASP A 20 36.93 15.49 32.34
CA ASP A 20 36.39 15.92 33.60
C ASP A 20 34.87 16.16 33.56
N SER A 21 34.21 16.26 34.70
CA SER A 21 32.74 16.34 34.79
C SER A 21 32.15 17.58 34.12
N ALA A 22 32.84 18.71 34.14
CA ALA A 22 32.37 19.95 33.52
C ALA A 22 32.50 19.87 31.99
N THR A 23 33.60 19.33 31.51
CA THR A 23 33.85 19.07 30.09
C THR A 23 32.88 18.05 29.53
N LYS A 24 32.62 16.95 30.26
CA LYS A 24 31.58 15.97 29.90
C LYS A 24 30.18 16.60 29.77
N CYS A 25 29.80 17.46 30.73
CA CYS A 25 28.53 18.16 30.70
C CYS A 25 28.42 19.12 29.49
N ARG A 26 29.49 19.84 29.16
CA ARG A 26 29.53 20.76 28.02
C ARG A 26 29.46 19.99 26.67
N TYR A 27 30.27 18.96 26.49
CA TYR A 27 30.26 18.14 25.31
C TYR A 27 28.92 17.39 25.15
N GLY A 28 28.36 16.86 26.24
CA GLY A 28 27.05 16.22 26.23
C GLY A 28 25.93 17.16 25.76
N ARG A 29 25.94 18.44 26.18
CA ARG A 29 24.99 19.45 25.71
C ARG A 29 25.15 19.77 24.23
N VAL A 30 26.38 19.96 23.76
CA VAL A 30 26.67 20.24 22.34
C VAL A 30 26.26 19.04 21.48
N THR A 31 26.59 17.83 21.88
CA THR A 31 26.20 16.61 21.17
C THR A 31 24.69 16.46 21.13
N ALA A 32 23.99 16.69 22.25
CA ALA A 32 22.53 16.64 22.30
C ALA A 32 21.89 17.68 21.34
N LEU A 33 22.42 18.91 21.31
CA LEU A 33 21.94 19.94 20.39
C LEU A 33 22.19 19.58 18.93
N LEU A 34 23.36 19.03 18.61
CA LEU A 34 23.66 18.53 17.25
C LEU A 34 22.72 17.39 16.84
N CYS A 35 22.48 16.43 17.74
CA CYS A 35 21.54 15.34 17.47
C CYS A 35 20.11 15.85 17.26
N LEU A 36 19.64 16.75 18.12
CA LEU A 36 18.33 17.38 17.94
C LEU A 36 18.23 18.15 16.62
N SER A 37 19.29 18.86 16.22
CA SER A 37 19.33 19.60 14.96
C SER A 37 19.28 18.69 13.72
N LEU A 38 19.70 17.42 13.84
CA LEU A 38 19.61 16.42 12.78
C LEU A 38 18.30 15.63 12.81
N ILE A 39 17.89 15.20 14.00
CA ILE A 39 16.70 14.34 14.17
C ILE A 39 15.41 15.12 13.90
N LEU A 40 15.30 16.34 14.41
CA LEU A 40 14.07 17.13 14.30
C LEU A 40 13.65 17.40 12.85
N PRO A 41 14.53 17.84 11.93
CA PRO A 41 14.17 17.97 10.52
C PRO A 41 13.74 16.65 9.86
N VAL A 42 14.41 15.54 10.19
CA VAL A 42 14.05 14.21 9.69
C VAL A 42 12.67 13.79 10.17
N MET A 43 12.34 14.03 11.44
CA MET A 43 11.01 13.75 12.00
C MET A 43 9.93 14.62 11.38
N ILE A 44 10.20 15.91 11.15
CA ILE A 44 9.27 16.83 10.47
C ILE A 44 9.05 16.36 9.04
N ALA A 45 10.11 16.07 8.28
CA ALA A 45 10.01 15.57 6.92
C ALA A 45 9.26 14.23 6.86
N GLY A 46 9.59 13.29 7.76
CA GLY A 46 8.92 11.99 7.83
C GLY A 46 7.43 12.10 8.16
N ARG A 47 7.04 13.05 9.01
CA ARG A 47 5.63 13.33 9.29
C ARG A 47 4.93 13.99 8.10
N ARG A 48 5.63 14.88 7.39
CA ARG A 48 5.13 15.52 6.17
C ARG A 48 4.87 14.48 5.07
N ASN A 49 5.78 13.53 4.87
CA ASN A 49 5.64 12.45 3.89
C ASN A 49 4.40 11.56 4.10
N VAL A 50 3.84 11.55 5.32
CA VAL A 50 2.57 10.87 5.61
C VAL A 50 1.38 11.82 5.41
N ARG A 51 1.52 13.09 5.84
CA ARG A 51 0.42 14.05 5.83
C ARG A 51 0.11 14.65 4.46
N GLU A 52 1.09 14.64 3.58
CA GLU A 52 0.98 15.17 2.22
C GLU A 52 1.21 14.01 1.23
N PRO A 53 0.20 13.11 1.07
CA PRO A 53 0.31 12.01 0.13
C PRO A 53 0.45 12.55 -1.30
N ILE A 54 1.23 11.83 -2.10
CA ILE A 54 1.46 12.17 -3.50
C ILE A 54 0.55 11.34 -4.41
N THR A 55 0.35 11.82 -5.63
CA THR A 55 -0.28 11.05 -6.70
C THR A 55 0.82 10.58 -7.66
N THR A 56 1.00 9.26 -7.73
CA THR A 56 1.93 8.62 -8.67
C THR A 56 1.16 8.19 -9.90
N HIS A 57 1.64 8.56 -11.10
CA HIS A 57 0.97 8.25 -12.36
C HIS A 57 1.76 7.23 -13.18
N TYR A 58 1.08 6.19 -13.64
CA TYR A 58 1.61 5.24 -14.62
C TYR A 58 0.71 5.21 -15.85
N ARG A 59 1.33 5.13 -17.02
CA ARG A 59 0.65 4.84 -18.28
C ARG A 59 1.14 3.49 -18.77
N ILE A 60 0.25 2.51 -18.78
CA ILE A 60 0.54 1.14 -19.16
C ILE A 60 -0.02 0.89 -20.55
N VAL A 61 0.86 0.51 -21.46
CA VAL A 61 0.53 0.12 -22.83
C VAL A 61 0.80 -1.36 -22.94
N LEU A 62 -0.25 -2.15 -23.17
CA LEU A 62 -0.11 -3.58 -23.32
C LEU A 62 0.50 -3.92 -24.70
N PRO A 63 1.27 -5.03 -24.83
CA PRO A 63 1.85 -5.44 -26.09
C PRO A 63 0.77 -5.71 -27.16
N ASP A 64 1.14 -5.51 -28.42
CA ASP A 64 0.37 -5.85 -29.63
C ASP A 64 -0.83 -4.97 -29.97
N GLU A 65 -0.86 -3.70 -29.52
CA GLU A 65 -2.09 -2.95 -29.69
C GLU A 65 -1.99 -1.59 -30.35
N LYS A 66 -3.03 -1.33 -31.13
CA LYS A 66 -3.48 0.03 -31.41
C LYS A 66 -4.46 0.40 -30.30
N PRO A 67 -4.04 1.16 -29.28
CA PRO A 67 -4.90 1.51 -28.18
C PRO A 67 -6.11 2.28 -28.72
N SER A 68 -7.27 1.64 -28.69
CA SER A 68 -8.54 2.24 -29.11
C SER A 68 -9.31 2.82 -27.92
N ASP A 69 -9.04 2.33 -26.71
CA ASP A 69 -9.70 2.73 -25.49
C ASP A 69 -8.73 2.70 -24.30
N SER A 70 -9.04 3.43 -23.25
CA SER A 70 -8.27 3.48 -22.02
C SER A 70 -9.16 3.44 -20.79
N VAL A 71 -8.64 2.87 -19.73
CA VAL A 71 -9.28 2.82 -18.41
C VAL A 71 -8.39 3.49 -17.40
N ARG A 72 -8.93 4.42 -16.63
CA ARG A 72 -8.24 5.04 -15.51
C ARG A 72 -8.59 4.34 -14.21
N ILE A 73 -7.59 3.85 -13.52
CA ILE A 73 -7.71 3.14 -12.25
C ILE A 73 -7.01 3.94 -11.16
N ALA A 74 -7.68 4.13 -10.03
CA ALA A 74 -7.03 4.58 -8.80
C ALA A 74 -6.77 3.35 -7.91
N LEU A 75 -5.50 3.08 -7.61
CA LEU A 75 -5.09 2.08 -6.63
C LEU A 75 -4.73 2.76 -5.32
N VAL A 76 -5.38 2.34 -4.25
CA VAL A 76 -5.09 2.75 -2.88
C VAL A 76 -4.86 1.49 -2.05
N THR A 77 -3.75 1.42 -1.33
CA THR A 77 -3.42 0.28 -0.48
C THR A 77 -3.00 0.75 0.90
N ASP A 78 -3.04 -0.15 1.87
CA ASP A 78 -2.42 0.08 3.18
C ASP A 78 -2.89 1.37 3.85
N ILE A 79 -4.20 1.56 3.94
CA ILE A 79 -4.82 2.77 4.52
C ILE A 79 -4.65 2.78 6.03
N HIS A 80 -4.74 1.60 6.68
CA HIS A 80 -4.59 1.42 8.13
C HIS A 80 -5.49 2.34 8.95
N LEU A 81 -6.80 2.34 8.65
CA LEU A 81 -7.80 3.07 9.43
C LEU A 81 -7.79 2.62 10.91
N GLY A 82 -8.00 3.57 11.79
CA GLY A 82 -8.01 3.37 13.24
C GLY A 82 -7.15 4.39 13.98
N ASN A 83 -6.31 3.94 14.90
CA ASN A 83 -5.56 4.82 15.81
C ASN A 83 -4.67 5.88 15.14
N LEU A 84 -4.20 5.62 13.92
CA LEU A 84 -3.26 6.50 13.22
C LEU A 84 -3.91 7.31 12.09
N PHE A 85 -4.92 6.77 11.43
CA PHE A 85 -5.59 7.38 10.28
C PHE A 85 -7.08 7.47 10.53
N GLY A 86 -7.68 8.62 10.22
CA GLY A 86 -9.08 8.92 10.51
C GLY A 86 -9.71 9.82 9.45
N GLU A 87 -10.71 10.62 9.88
CA GLU A 87 -11.56 11.42 9.00
C GLU A 87 -10.78 12.37 8.08
N GLU A 88 -9.79 13.12 8.59
CA GLU A 88 -9.01 14.05 7.77
C GLU A 88 -8.23 13.34 6.64
N ASP A 89 -7.74 12.14 6.94
CA ASP A 89 -6.99 11.34 5.97
C ASP A 89 -7.93 10.75 4.92
N LEU A 90 -9.13 10.29 5.33
CA LEU A 90 -10.17 9.81 4.42
C LEU A 90 -10.72 10.91 3.52
N ALA A 91 -10.98 12.09 4.07
CA ALA A 91 -11.46 13.23 3.30
C ALA A 91 -10.45 13.64 2.22
N ARG A 92 -9.15 13.63 2.57
CA ARG A 92 -8.07 13.92 1.62
C ARG A 92 -7.95 12.84 0.54
N MET A 93 -8.07 11.57 0.93
CA MET A 93 -8.07 10.44 -0.02
C MET A 93 -9.23 10.57 -1.02
N GLU A 94 -10.43 10.86 -0.52
CA GLU A 94 -11.62 11.11 -1.36
C GLU A 94 -11.37 12.25 -2.34
N GLU A 95 -10.84 13.38 -1.87
CA GLU A 95 -10.52 14.54 -2.72
C GLU A 95 -9.51 14.20 -3.82
N MET A 96 -8.44 13.48 -3.48
CA MET A 96 -7.42 13.05 -4.46
C MET A 96 -8.00 12.10 -5.51
N ILE A 97 -8.88 11.18 -5.11
CA ILE A 97 -9.57 10.26 -6.03
C ILE A 97 -10.54 11.05 -6.92
N GLU A 98 -11.30 11.99 -6.36
CA GLU A 98 -12.20 12.85 -7.13
C GLU A 98 -11.46 13.67 -8.19
N GLN A 99 -10.33 14.27 -7.83
CA GLN A 99 -9.49 15.03 -8.76
C GLN A 99 -8.94 14.17 -9.90
N ALA A 100 -8.61 12.91 -9.61
CA ALA A 100 -8.11 11.97 -10.61
C ALA A 100 -9.20 11.46 -11.54
N SER A 101 -10.47 11.50 -11.12
CA SER A 101 -11.65 11.04 -11.88
C SER A 101 -11.46 9.65 -12.48
N PRO A 102 -11.18 8.60 -11.69
CA PRO A 102 -10.95 7.26 -12.19
C PRO A 102 -12.25 6.57 -12.63
N ASP A 103 -12.14 5.64 -13.58
CA ASP A 103 -13.21 4.72 -13.94
C ASP A 103 -13.45 3.68 -12.83
N TYR A 104 -12.38 3.25 -12.15
CA TYR A 104 -12.44 2.27 -11.07
C TYR A 104 -11.51 2.65 -9.92
N VAL A 105 -11.93 2.34 -8.69
CA VAL A 105 -11.11 2.45 -7.48
C VAL A 105 -10.86 1.06 -6.93
N PHE A 106 -9.59 0.70 -6.75
CA PHE A 106 -9.15 -0.56 -6.18
C PHE A 106 -8.48 -0.34 -4.83
N ILE A 107 -9.01 -0.98 -3.80
CA ILE A 107 -8.45 -0.97 -2.45
C ILE A 107 -7.68 -2.27 -2.24
N GLY A 108 -6.37 -2.17 -2.22
CA GLY A 108 -5.44 -3.30 -2.28
C GLY A 108 -5.10 -3.93 -0.92
N GLY A 109 -6.04 -3.96 0.03
CA GLY A 109 -5.86 -4.58 1.35
C GLY A 109 -5.26 -3.65 2.40
N ASP A 110 -5.22 -4.12 3.64
CA ASP A 110 -4.83 -3.36 4.84
C ASP A 110 -5.60 -2.03 4.92
N LEU A 111 -6.93 -2.11 4.71
CA LEU A 111 -7.84 -0.99 4.88
C LEU A 111 -7.91 -0.58 6.34
N ILE A 112 -7.94 -1.54 7.25
CA ILE A 112 -8.00 -1.36 8.70
C ILE A 112 -6.73 -1.87 9.37
N ASP A 113 -6.38 -1.31 10.53
CA ASP A 113 -5.19 -1.77 11.27
C ASP A 113 -5.48 -3.06 12.07
N ARG A 114 -6.63 -3.15 12.75
CA ARG A 114 -7.16 -4.35 13.44
C ARG A 114 -8.68 -4.31 13.57
N ASN A 115 -9.16 -3.49 14.50
CA ASN A 115 -10.57 -3.26 14.75
C ASN A 115 -10.81 -1.76 14.70
N LEU A 116 -11.95 -1.36 14.18
CA LEU A 116 -12.38 0.03 14.13
C LEU A 116 -13.33 0.33 15.29
N SER A 117 -13.30 1.55 15.79
CA SER A 117 -14.36 2.05 16.64
C SER A 117 -15.65 2.26 15.82
N GLU A 118 -16.78 2.31 16.49
CA GLU A 118 -18.06 2.63 15.83
C GLU A 118 -18.00 3.97 15.08
N VAL A 119 -17.31 4.95 15.63
CA VAL A 119 -17.12 6.27 14.99
C VAL A 119 -16.30 6.15 13.71
N ASP A 120 -15.19 5.38 13.75
CA ASP A 120 -14.34 5.18 12.57
C ASP A 120 -15.10 4.46 11.45
N THR A 121 -15.92 3.45 11.80
CA THR A 121 -16.73 2.71 10.83
C THR A 121 -17.76 3.59 10.14
N ILE A 122 -18.46 4.46 10.88
CA ILE A 122 -19.45 5.40 10.34
C ILE A 122 -18.78 6.41 9.43
N THR A 123 -17.68 7.01 9.89
CA THR A 123 -16.93 8.01 9.12
C THR A 123 -16.38 7.43 7.82
N ALA A 124 -15.77 6.25 7.89
CA ALA A 124 -15.27 5.59 6.70
C ALA A 124 -16.41 5.22 5.73
N ALA A 125 -17.52 4.68 6.22
CA ALA A 125 -18.66 4.34 5.40
C ALA A 125 -19.22 5.56 4.64
N TYR A 126 -19.22 6.74 5.27
CA TYR A 126 -19.61 7.99 4.63
C TYR A 126 -18.70 8.34 3.44
N HIS A 127 -17.39 8.33 3.63
CA HIS A 127 -16.44 8.66 2.56
C HIS A 127 -16.47 7.64 1.42
N PHE A 128 -16.52 6.35 1.74
CA PHE A 128 -16.60 5.30 0.71
C PHE A 128 -17.93 5.32 -0.05
N ALA A 129 -19.04 5.67 0.60
CA ALA A 129 -20.32 5.87 -0.09
C ALA A 129 -20.24 7.00 -1.13
N ARG A 130 -19.61 8.13 -0.78
CA ARG A 130 -19.40 9.24 -1.71
C ARG A 130 -18.50 8.89 -2.88
N MET A 131 -17.41 8.12 -2.64
CA MET A 131 -16.57 7.61 -3.71
C MET A 131 -17.37 6.69 -4.65
N ARG A 132 -18.21 5.80 -4.10
CA ARG A 132 -19.06 4.89 -4.89
C ARG A 132 -20.11 5.61 -5.74
N GLU A 133 -20.64 6.74 -5.28
CA GLU A 133 -21.57 7.56 -6.07
C GLU A 133 -20.93 8.17 -7.32
N ARG A 134 -19.61 8.38 -7.28
CA ARG A 134 -18.85 9.07 -8.33
C ARG A 134 -18.06 8.13 -9.24
N THR A 135 -17.91 6.86 -8.83
CA THR A 135 -17.08 5.89 -9.53
C THR A 135 -17.91 4.66 -9.88
N PRO A 136 -17.88 4.16 -11.13
CA PRO A 136 -18.64 2.99 -11.56
C PRO A 136 -18.36 1.72 -10.77
N GLY A 137 -17.15 1.59 -10.18
CA GLY A 137 -16.79 0.42 -9.39
C GLY A 137 -15.75 0.70 -8.31
N LEU A 138 -16.04 0.23 -7.09
CA LEU A 138 -15.17 0.25 -5.93
C LEU A 138 -14.95 -1.19 -5.46
N TYR A 139 -13.72 -1.68 -5.61
CA TYR A 139 -13.35 -3.07 -5.37
C TYR A 139 -12.29 -3.17 -4.27
N PHE A 140 -12.45 -4.18 -3.43
CA PHE A 140 -11.58 -4.42 -2.27
C PHE A 140 -10.99 -5.83 -2.34
N VAL A 141 -9.77 -5.98 -1.83
CA VAL A 141 -9.20 -7.25 -1.39
C VAL A 141 -8.74 -7.12 0.07
N LEU A 142 -8.55 -8.24 0.74
CA LEU A 142 -8.04 -8.25 2.11
C LEU A 142 -6.52 -8.22 2.12
N GLY A 143 -5.93 -7.56 3.13
CA GLY A 143 -4.54 -7.67 3.49
C GLY A 143 -4.34 -8.48 4.78
N ASN A 144 -3.14 -8.42 5.34
CA ASN A 144 -2.84 -9.18 6.57
C ASN A 144 -3.47 -8.54 7.82
N HIS A 145 -3.70 -7.26 7.84
CA HIS A 145 -4.23 -6.56 9.00
C HIS A 145 -5.71 -6.88 9.25
N GLU A 146 -6.49 -7.15 8.21
CA GLU A 146 -7.87 -7.63 8.36
C GLU A 146 -7.95 -8.95 9.14
N TYR A 147 -6.90 -9.79 9.04
CA TYR A 147 -6.80 -11.07 9.76
C TYR A 147 -6.27 -10.94 11.19
N TYR A 148 -5.85 -9.76 11.65
CA TYR A 148 -5.41 -9.57 13.03
C TYR A 148 -6.54 -9.23 13.99
N GLY A 149 -7.71 -8.83 13.48
CA GLY A 149 -8.92 -8.57 14.22
C GLY A 149 -9.95 -9.70 14.12
N ASP A 150 -11.23 -9.36 14.28
CA ASP A 150 -12.33 -10.26 13.95
C ASP A 150 -12.55 -10.28 12.44
N LEU A 151 -12.11 -11.36 11.80
CA LEU A 151 -12.14 -11.48 10.34
C LEU A 151 -13.56 -11.43 9.78
N ASP A 152 -14.52 -12.08 10.45
CA ASP A 152 -15.91 -12.14 9.95
C ASP A 152 -16.57 -10.76 10.04
N GLU A 153 -16.34 -10.03 11.11
CA GLU A 153 -16.80 -8.66 11.28
C GLU A 153 -16.16 -7.73 10.22
N ASN A 154 -14.84 -7.84 10.02
CA ASN A 154 -14.10 -7.08 9.02
C ASN A 154 -14.62 -7.35 7.60
N ILE A 155 -14.83 -8.62 7.24
CA ILE A 155 -15.39 -9.01 5.94
C ILE A 155 -16.79 -8.42 5.74
N GLN A 156 -17.66 -8.54 6.74
CA GLN A 156 -19.02 -8.01 6.67
C GLN A 156 -19.01 -6.50 6.46
N TRP A 157 -18.19 -5.79 7.23
CA TRP A 157 -18.10 -4.34 7.14
C TRP A 157 -17.51 -3.89 5.79
N ILE A 158 -16.38 -4.44 5.35
CA ILE A 158 -15.75 -4.09 4.07
C ILE A 158 -16.71 -4.39 2.90
N SER A 159 -17.44 -5.51 2.95
CA SER A 159 -18.43 -5.87 1.93
C SER A 159 -19.61 -4.87 1.87
N SER A 160 -19.86 -4.13 2.93
CA SER A 160 -20.88 -3.06 2.93
C SER A 160 -20.42 -1.79 2.21
N LEU A 161 -19.10 -1.57 2.11
CA LEU A 161 -18.51 -0.41 1.46
C LEU A 161 -18.49 -0.51 -0.06
N GLY A 162 -18.31 -1.72 -0.61
CA GLY A 162 -18.23 -1.99 -2.04
C GLY A 162 -18.08 -3.48 -2.33
N THR A 163 -17.51 -3.82 -3.48
CA THR A 163 -17.34 -5.22 -3.89
C THR A 163 -16.05 -5.78 -3.31
N LEU A 164 -16.15 -6.64 -2.29
CA LEU A 164 -15.02 -7.39 -1.76
C LEU A 164 -14.77 -8.63 -2.63
N LEU A 165 -13.54 -8.78 -3.10
CA LEU A 165 -13.08 -9.92 -3.87
C LEU A 165 -12.19 -10.81 -2.99
N ARG A 166 -12.54 -12.10 -2.96
CA ARG A 166 -11.79 -13.15 -2.26
C ARG A 166 -11.69 -14.35 -3.20
N ASP A 167 -10.55 -14.52 -3.86
CA ASP A 167 -10.32 -15.53 -4.90
C ASP A 167 -11.47 -15.59 -5.92
N SER A 168 -11.80 -14.46 -6.46
CA SER A 168 -12.93 -14.30 -7.36
C SER A 168 -12.59 -13.44 -8.56
N VAL A 169 -13.32 -13.65 -9.64
CA VAL A 169 -13.17 -12.95 -10.91
C VAL A 169 -14.42 -12.11 -11.15
N VAL A 170 -14.22 -10.86 -11.54
CA VAL A 170 -15.30 -9.96 -11.95
C VAL A 170 -15.01 -9.37 -13.32
N ARG A 171 -16.05 -9.30 -14.14
CA ARG A 171 -15.99 -8.63 -15.42
C ARG A 171 -16.27 -7.14 -15.25
N LEU A 172 -15.28 -6.30 -15.51
CA LEU A 172 -15.41 -4.84 -15.45
C LEU A 172 -16.01 -4.26 -16.73
N ARG A 173 -15.52 -4.76 -17.88
CA ARG A 173 -15.97 -4.42 -19.24
C ARG A 173 -16.01 -5.70 -20.09
N PRO A 174 -16.55 -5.68 -21.32
CA PRO A 174 -16.57 -6.86 -22.19
C PRO A 174 -15.21 -7.54 -22.40
N ASP A 175 -14.15 -6.75 -22.39
CA ASP A 175 -12.76 -7.09 -22.67
C ASP A 175 -11.81 -6.90 -21.47
N LEU A 176 -12.35 -6.55 -20.27
CA LEU A 176 -11.55 -6.25 -19.09
C LEU A 176 -12.06 -7.02 -17.87
N TYR A 177 -11.17 -7.78 -17.24
CA TYR A 177 -11.46 -8.60 -16.06
C TYR A 177 -10.55 -8.24 -14.90
N LEU A 178 -11.11 -8.29 -13.69
CA LEU A 178 -10.39 -8.11 -12.44
C LEU A 178 -10.45 -9.42 -11.65
N ILE A 179 -9.28 -9.94 -11.30
CA ILE A 179 -9.11 -11.04 -10.37
C ILE A 179 -8.73 -10.44 -9.01
N GLY A 180 -9.50 -10.69 -7.98
CA GLY A 180 -9.17 -10.32 -6.61
C GLY A 180 -8.76 -11.52 -5.79
N ARG A 181 -7.54 -11.49 -5.23
CA ARG A 181 -7.01 -12.56 -4.38
C ARG A 181 -7.31 -12.31 -2.92
N ASP A 182 -7.61 -13.39 -2.21
CA ASP A 182 -7.62 -13.37 -0.75
C ASP A 182 -6.17 -13.32 -0.20
N TYR A 183 -6.02 -12.86 1.04
CA TYR A 183 -4.73 -12.90 1.72
C TYR A 183 -4.52 -14.28 2.37
N TYR A 184 -3.49 -14.98 1.95
CA TYR A 184 -3.11 -16.28 2.49
C TYR A 184 -1.90 -16.18 3.41
N ARG A 185 -2.01 -16.81 4.58
CA ARG A 185 -0.86 -17.01 5.48
C ARG A 185 -0.06 -18.23 5.02
N ALA A 186 1.21 -18.28 5.38
CA ALA A 186 2.10 -19.39 5.01
C ALA A 186 1.63 -20.79 5.48
N ARG A 187 0.61 -20.87 6.37
CA ARG A 187 0.07 -22.12 6.92
C ARG A 187 -1.31 -22.48 6.39
N ASP A 188 -1.89 -21.67 5.53
CA ASP A 188 -3.24 -21.92 5.00
C ASP A 188 -3.17 -23.09 4.02
N GLN A 189 -4.05 -24.07 4.18
CA GLN A 189 -4.06 -25.31 3.39
C GLN A 189 -5.00 -25.23 2.17
N ASP A 190 -5.99 -24.36 2.22
CA ASP A 190 -7.04 -24.25 1.21
C ASP A 190 -6.80 -23.07 0.25
N ILE A 191 -5.57 -22.98 -0.26
CA ILE A 191 -5.21 -21.91 -1.22
C ILE A 191 -5.79 -22.25 -2.59
N VAL A 192 -6.65 -21.38 -3.12
CA VAL A 192 -7.13 -21.48 -4.50
C VAL A 192 -5.97 -21.22 -5.46
N PRO A 193 -5.60 -22.15 -6.36
CA PRO A 193 -4.58 -21.89 -7.38
C PRO A 193 -4.95 -20.68 -8.25
N LEU A 194 -3.98 -19.81 -8.52
CA LEU A 194 -4.23 -18.63 -9.35
C LEU A 194 -4.66 -19.02 -10.78
N SER A 195 -4.14 -20.12 -11.31
CA SER A 195 -4.57 -20.69 -12.60
C SER A 195 -6.08 -20.92 -12.68
N ASN A 196 -6.70 -21.40 -11.58
CA ASN A 196 -8.15 -21.64 -11.57
C ASN A 196 -8.97 -20.35 -11.71
N LEU A 197 -8.39 -19.21 -11.39
CA LEU A 197 -9.01 -17.89 -11.54
C LEU A 197 -8.74 -17.34 -12.94
N VAL A 198 -7.52 -17.50 -13.43
CA VAL A 198 -7.15 -17.10 -14.80
C VAL A 198 -7.95 -17.88 -15.85
N ASP A 199 -8.18 -19.18 -15.64
CA ASP A 199 -8.98 -20.03 -16.52
C ASP A 199 -10.46 -19.59 -16.65
N GLN A 200 -10.93 -18.70 -15.78
CA GLN A 200 -12.29 -18.13 -15.86
C GLN A 200 -12.34 -16.86 -16.74
N VAL A 201 -11.19 -16.33 -17.12
CA VAL A 201 -11.09 -15.15 -17.99
C VAL A 201 -11.06 -15.61 -19.45
N PRO A 202 -11.88 -15.05 -20.34
CA PRO A 202 -11.86 -15.40 -21.77
C PRO A 202 -10.49 -15.07 -22.41
N ASP A 203 -10.07 -15.91 -23.34
CA ASP A 203 -8.86 -15.68 -24.13
C ASP A 203 -8.89 -14.30 -24.82
N GLY A 204 -7.78 -13.58 -24.75
CA GLY A 204 -7.63 -12.26 -25.36
C GLY A 204 -8.23 -11.10 -24.57
N ALA A 205 -8.89 -11.36 -23.43
CA ALA A 205 -9.33 -10.28 -22.55
C ALA A 205 -8.17 -9.75 -21.71
N THR A 206 -8.18 -8.46 -21.42
CA THR A 206 -7.24 -7.84 -20.50
C THR A 206 -7.53 -8.29 -19.07
N THR A 207 -6.50 -8.77 -18.38
CA THR A 207 -6.61 -9.33 -17.03
C THR A 207 -5.82 -8.51 -16.04
N ILE A 208 -6.51 -7.97 -15.03
CA ILE A 208 -5.90 -7.30 -13.89
C ILE A 208 -5.97 -8.23 -12.68
N LEU A 209 -4.84 -8.39 -11.99
CA LEU A 209 -4.77 -9.07 -10.70
C LEU A 209 -4.61 -8.03 -9.59
N LEU A 210 -5.54 -7.99 -8.66
CA LEU A 210 -5.45 -7.22 -7.42
C LEU A 210 -5.18 -8.18 -6.25
N GLN A 211 -4.07 -7.99 -5.58
CA GLN A 211 -3.70 -8.74 -4.38
C GLN A 211 -2.91 -7.84 -3.43
N HIS A 212 -2.95 -8.12 -2.13
CA HIS A 212 -2.30 -7.27 -1.17
C HIS A 212 -0.77 -7.38 -1.22
N ARG A 213 -0.24 -8.60 -1.08
CA ARG A 213 1.21 -8.84 -0.99
C ARG A 213 1.81 -9.17 -2.35
N PRO A 214 2.94 -8.53 -2.76
CA PRO A 214 3.66 -8.94 -3.95
C PRO A 214 4.20 -10.37 -3.77
N ARG A 215 4.10 -11.19 -4.81
CA ARG A 215 4.64 -12.56 -4.81
C ARG A 215 6.16 -12.53 -4.96
N GLU A 216 6.82 -13.42 -4.23
CA GLU A 216 8.23 -13.70 -4.47
C GLU A 216 8.38 -14.34 -5.85
N HIS A 217 9.43 -13.96 -6.59
CA HIS A 217 9.69 -14.48 -7.95
C HIS A 217 8.54 -14.27 -8.96
N TRP A 218 7.88 -13.11 -8.87
CA TRP A 218 6.78 -12.76 -9.76
C TRP A 218 7.12 -12.98 -11.26
N GLU A 219 8.35 -12.66 -11.71
CA GLU A 219 8.76 -12.79 -13.11
C GLU A 219 8.81 -14.24 -13.60
N SER A 220 9.01 -15.20 -12.71
CA SER A 220 9.14 -16.62 -13.02
C SER A 220 7.97 -17.48 -12.55
N ASP A 221 6.94 -16.89 -11.96
CA ASP A 221 5.77 -17.62 -11.51
C ASP A 221 4.85 -17.95 -12.71
N PRO A 222 4.76 -19.22 -13.15
CA PRO A 222 3.90 -19.59 -14.28
C PRO A 222 2.41 -19.32 -14.02
N ALA A 223 2.03 -19.14 -12.75
CA ALA A 223 0.65 -18.77 -12.40
C ALA A 223 0.31 -17.32 -12.75
N VAL A 224 1.31 -16.50 -13.10
CA VAL A 224 1.12 -15.10 -13.56
C VAL A 224 0.94 -15.05 -15.09
N GLY A 225 1.15 -16.16 -15.81
CA GLY A 225 0.86 -16.26 -17.25
C GLY A 225 -0.61 -15.96 -17.51
N GLY A 226 -0.87 -15.03 -18.44
CA GLY A 226 -2.23 -14.56 -18.76
C GLY A 226 -2.71 -13.38 -17.90
N ILE A 227 -1.84 -12.78 -17.06
CA ILE A 227 -2.14 -11.55 -16.31
C ILE A 227 -1.36 -10.38 -16.92
N ASP A 228 -2.06 -9.38 -17.40
CA ASP A 228 -1.46 -8.20 -18.02
C ASP A 228 -0.95 -7.19 -17.00
N LEU A 229 -1.70 -7.02 -15.89
CA LEU A 229 -1.37 -6.04 -14.85
C LEU A 229 -1.61 -6.61 -13.46
N THR A 230 -0.58 -6.63 -12.62
CA THR A 230 -0.67 -6.99 -11.21
C THR A 230 -0.51 -5.75 -10.33
N LEU A 231 -1.43 -5.56 -9.40
CA LEU A 231 -1.50 -4.43 -8.48
C LEU A 231 -1.37 -4.92 -7.04
N THR A 232 -0.43 -4.32 -6.28
CA THR A 232 -0.13 -4.75 -4.91
C THR A 232 0.28 -3.57 -4.00
N GLY A 233 0.34 -3.83 -2.69
CA GLY A 233 0.84 -2.92 -1.65
C GLY A 233 1.77 -3.64 -0.67
N HIS A 234 1.44 -3.59 0.63
CA HIS A 234 2.03 -4.35 1.74
C HIS A 234 3.43 -3.91 2.18
N THR A 235 4.31 -3.53 1.28
CA THR A 235 5.73 -3.30 1.57
C THR A 235 6.01 -1.94 2.20
N HIS A 236 5.07 -0.99 2.05
CA HIS A 236 5.22 0.42 2.41
C HIS A 236 6.48 1.08 1.83
N ALA A 237 7.09 0.50 0.78
CA ALA A 237 8.42 0.87 0.29
C ALA A 237 9.46 0.98 1.42
N GLY A 238 9.34 0.10 2.45
CA GLY A 238 10.20 0.10 3.64
C GLY A 238 9.91 1.18 4.66
N GLN A 239 8.86 1.95 4.49
CA GLN A 239 8.32 3.01 5.36
C GLN A 239 9.37 3.89 6.08
N ILE A 240 10.28 3.30 6.88
CA ILE A 240 11.27 4.02 7.70
C ILE A 240 12.67 3.48 7.41
N PHE A 241 13.57 4.38 6.96
CA PHE A 241 14.99 4.04 6.83
C PHE A 241 15.55 3.51 8.18
N PRO A 242 16.34 2.43 8.19
CA PRO A 242 16.99 1.78 7.04
C PRO A 242 16.27 0.54 6.43
N MET A 243 14.98 0.36 6.69
CA MET A 243 14.25 -0.83 6.22
C MET A 243 14.32 -1.03 4.69
N GLN A 244 14.43 0.06 3.92
CA GLN A 244 14.61 0.00 2.46
C GLN A 244 15.87 -0.81 2.04
N ILE A 245 16.90 -0.85 2.91
CA ILE A 245 18.12 -1.63 2.65
C ILE A 245 17.87 -3.13 2.85
N PHE A 246 16.98 -3.49 3.77
CA PHE A 246 16.71 -4.88 4.13
C PHE A 246 15.57 -5.51 3.34
N GLN A 247 14.65 -4.71 2.82
CA GLN A 247 13.51 -5.21 2.04
C GLN A 247 13.89 -6.06 0.82
N PRO A 248 14.97 -5.77 0.04
CA PRO A 248 15.38 -6.63 -1.06
C PRO A 248 15.79 -8.06 -0.65
N LEU A 249 15.99 -8.30 0.66
CA LEU A 249 16.20 -9.64 1.19
C LEU A 249 14.89 -10.44 1.37
N LEU A 250 13.75 -9.73 1.39
CA LEU A 250 12.43 -10.31 1.64
C LEU A 250 11.53 -10.28 0.41
N PHE A 251 11.78 -9.36 -0.52
CA PHE A 251 10.98 -9.15 -1.72
C PHE A 251 11.91 -8.90 -2.91
N SER A 252 11.66 -9.55 -4.03
CA SER A 252 12.38 -9.28 -5.30
C SER A 252 12.15 -7.84 -5.76
N HIS A 253 10.90 -7.36 -5.58
CA HIS A 253 10.47 -5.99 -5.82
C HIS A 253 9.70 -5.48 -4.62
N ASN A 254 9.96 -4.26 -4.20
CA ASN A 254 9.35 -3.67 -3.01
C ASN A 254 8.59 -2.36 -3.26
N TYR A 255 8.74 -1.74 -4.43
CA TYR A 255 8.08 -0.50 -4.79
C TYR A 255 8.21 -0.20 -6.28
N GLY A 256 7.19 0.45 -6.86
CA GLY A 256 7.24 1.00 -8.21
C GLY A 256 6.66 0.08 -9.28
N CYS A 257 6.99 0.36 -10.53
CA CYS A 257 6.50 -0.34 -11.70
C CYS A 257 7.60 -1.22 -12.30
N HIS A 258 7.29 -2.49 -12.49
CA HIS A 258 8.20 -3.52 -13.03
C HIS A 258 7.52 -4.27 -14.15
N SER A 259 8.24 -4.58 -15.23
CA SER A 259 7.71 -5.35 -16.35
C SER A 259 8.58 -6.59 -16.58
N SER A 260 7.93 -7.73 -16.85
CA SER A 260 8.58 -8.99 -17.20
C SER A 260 7.70 -9.74 -18.21
N GLY A 261 8.26 -10.07 -19.37
CA GLY A 261 7.49 -10.61 -20.47
C GLY A 261 6.36 -9.65 -20.88
N ASP A 262 5.13 -10.16 -20.94
CA ASP A 262 3.94 -9.40 -21.30
C ASP A 262 3.21 -8.80 -20.09
N GLY A 263 3.66 -9.12 -18.85
CA GLY A 263 3.04 -8.68 -17.61
C GLY A 263 3.70 -7.46 -16.99
N THR A 264 2.90 -6.64 -16.30
CA THR A 264 3.36 -5.48 -15.52
C THR A 264 2.96 -5.64 -14.06
N LEU A 265 3.89 -5.38 -13.13
CA LEU A 265 3.65 -5.35 -11.68
C LEU A 265 3.79 -3.92 -11.17
N ILE A 266 2.79 -3.43 -10.47
CA ILE A 266 2.84 -2.15 -9.73
C ILE A 266 2.73 -2.45 -8.24
N ILE A 267 3.70 -1.97 -7.48
CA ILE A 267 3.72 -2.05 -6.02
C ILE A 267 3.61 -0.64 -5.45
N SER A 268 2.51 -0.35 -4.80
CA SER A 268 2.32 0.93 -4.13
C SER A 268 3.09 0.98 -2.81
N SER A 269 3.54 2.17 -2.44
CA SER A 269 4.07 2.43 -1.10
C SER A 269 2.98 2.52 -0.03
N GLY A 270 1.71 2.53 -0.42
CA GLY A 270 0.56 2.65 0.47
C GLY A 270 0.20 4.08 0.83
N TYR A 271 -1.09 4.28 1.14
CA TYR A 271 -1.65 5.58 1.52
C TYR A 271 -1.38 5.90 2.99
N GLY A 272 -1.62 4.95 3.87
CA GLY A 272 -1.42 5.09 5.31
C GLY A 272 0.02 4.79 5.75
N ALA A 273 0.17 4.44 7.00
CA ALA A 273 1.42 3.97 7.59
C ALA A 273 1.10 2.97 8.69
N SER A 274 1.81 1.85 8.73
CA SER A 274 1.50 0.82 9.72
C SER A 274 2.12 1.16 11.07
N THR A 275 2.75 1.13 11.84
CA THR A 275 3.27 1.29 13.21
C THR A 275 3.42 2.73 13.70
N SER A 276 3.60 3.73 12.81
CA SER A 276 3.80 5.13 13.19
C SER A 276 3.45 6.08 12.05
N ARG A 277 2.97 7.28 12.38
CA ARG A 277 2.74 8.35 11.37
C ARG A 277 4.04 9.01 10.91
N LEU A 278 4.98 8.19 10.45
CA LEU A 278 6.27 8.62 9.92
C LEU A 278 6.64 7.78 8.70
N ARG A 279 7.13 8.45 7.66
CA ARG A 279 7.76 7.84 6.49
C ARG A 279 9.09 8.51 6.22
N ILE A 280 10.18 7.76 6.36
CA ILE A 280 11.55 8.25 6.13
C ILE A 280 12.15 7.42 5.00
N GLY A 281 12.27 8.05 3.81
CA GLY A 281 12.73 7.37 2.60
C GLY A 281 11.60 6.79 1.73
N SER A 282 10.32 7.00 2.10
CA SER A 282 9.14 6.75 1.30
C SER A 282 8.09 7.84 1.53
N CYS A 283 7.06 7.91 0.70
CA CYS A 283 5.92 8.82 0.86
C CYS A 283 4.61 8.04 0.86
N SER A 284 3.58 8.56 1.50
CA SER A 284 2.20 8.12 1.27
C SER A 284 1.79 8.44 -0.15
N GLU A 285 1.05 7.54 -0.81
CA GLU A 285 0.63 7.77 -2.20
C GLU A 285 -0.73 7.17 -2.54
N ILE A 286 -1.33 7.72 -3.59
CA ILE A 286 -2.36 7.09 -4.41
C ILE A 286 -1.76 6.88 -5.79
N VAL A 287 -1.94 5.69 -6.37
CA VAL A 287 -1.42 5.38 -7.70
C VAL A 287 -2.55 5.50 -8.72
N ILE A 288 -2.35 6.33 -9.74
CA ILE A 288 -3.28 6.47 -10.86
C ILE A 288 -2.66 5.78 -12.08
N ILE A 289 -3.44 4.91 -12.70
CA ILE A 289 -3.00 4.07 -13.80
C ILE A 289 -3.92 4.34 -14.99
N ASP A 290 -3.35 4.87 -16.06
CA ASP A 290 -4.00 4.94 -17.38
C ASP A 290 -3.61 3.66 -18.14
N LEU A 291 -4.49 2.66 -18.11
CA LEU A 291 -4.33 1.38 -18.80
C LEU A 291 -4.94 1.47 -20.17
N LEU A 292 -4.13 1.27 -21.20
CA LEU A 292 -4.58 1.19 -22.58
C LEU A 292 -4.96 -0.26 -22.87
N LEU A 293 -6.24 -0.45 -23.21
CA LEU A 293 -6.82 -1.78 -23.41
C LEU A 293 -6.44 -2.37 -24.78
N LYS A 294 -6.50 -3.68 -24.83
CA LYS A 294 -6.28 -4.50 -26.04
C LYS A 294 -7.32 -4.22 -27.10
#